data_41f88bee94cb2152ba6ac2accb423acd
#
_entry.id   41f88bee94cb2152ba6ac2accb423acd
#
_cell.length_a   1.000
_cell.length_b   1.000
_cell.length_c   1.000
_cell.angle_alpha   90.00
_cell.angle_beta   90.00
_cell.angle_gamma   90.00
#
_symmetry.space_group_name_H-M   'P 1'
#
loop_
_entity.id
_entity.type
_entity.pdbx_description
1 polymer ?
#
loop_
_entity_poly.entity_id
_entity_poly.type
_entity_poly.pdbx_seq_one_letter_code
_entity_poly.pdbx_strand_id
1 'polypeptide(L)'
;MVSVWAADITPLLIEETYQAYYDKVPEWRKDKADKLKNVDDKARSVGAWILWEKMKKALRLPESSVFNLSHSGRYVLCAWSDREDVQTGCDVEMKGKLRMPVAERYFCREECEIIRNGKDEKEQAEWFYRF
;
A
#
# COMPACT_ATOMS: atom_id res chain seq x y z
N MET A 1 -9.29 -16.40 -9.86
CA MET A 1 -8.93 -16.15 -8.45
C MET A 1 -8.06 -14.91 -8.36
N VAL A 2 -8.35 -14.06 -7.42
CA VAL A 2 -7.50 -12.90 -7.08
C VAL A 2 -6.85 -13.18 -5.73
N SER A 3 -5.54 -13.01 -5.65
CA SER A 3 -4.79 -13.13 -4.39
C SER A 3 -4.27 -11.75 -3.99
N VAL A 4 -4.47 -11.40 -2.72
CA VAL A 4 -3.97 -10.15 -2.13
C VAL A 4 -3.15 -10.49 -0.90
N TRP A 5 -1.91 -10.04 -0.88
CA TRP A 5 -1.00 -10.23 0.24
C TRP A 5 -0.69 -8.88 0.86
N ALA A 6 -0.51 -8.88 2.17
CA ALA A 6 -0.14 -7.70 2.94
C ALA A 6 1.08 -7.97 3.80
N ALA A 7 1.87 -6.94 4.05
CA ALA A 7 3.00 -7.01 4.96
C ALA A 7 3.16 -5.70 5.75
N ASP A 8 3.74 -5.81 6.93
CA ASP A 8 4.15 -4.70 7.76
C ASP A 8 5.64 -4.43 7.52
N ILE A 9 5.97 -3.21 7.10
CA ILE A 9 7.35 -2.83 6.76
C ILE A 9 8.14 -2.30 7.97
N THR A 10 7.58 -2.32 9.16
CA THR A 10 8.24 -1.81 10.37
C THR A 10 9.65 -2.37 10.56
N PRO A 11 9.93 -3.67 10.33
CA PRO A 11 11.29 -4.19 10.42
C PRO A 11 12.29 -3.51 9.47
N LEU A 12 11.84 -3.00 8.32
CA LEU A 12 12.70 -2.33 7.35
C LEU A 12 13.03 -0.88 7.75
N LEU A 13 12.49 -0.37 8.83
CA LEU A 13 12.91 0.91 9.41
C LEU A 13 14.26 0.80 10.14
N ILE A 14 14.70 -0.42 10.40
CA ILE A 14 16.03 -0.71 10.96
C ILE A 14 17.02 -0.79 9.80
N GLU A 15 18.10 0.00 9.86
CA GLU A 15 19.05 0.17 8.75
C GLU A 15 19.65 -1.14 8.25
N GLU A 16 20.09 -2.01 9.16
CA GLU A 16 20.69 -3.30 8.78
C GLU A 16 19.67 -4.21 8.08
N THR A 17 18.43 -4.24 8.55
CA THR A 17 17.36 -5.01 7.93
C THR A 17 16.99 -4.44 6.56
N TYR A 18 16.88 -3.12 6.46
CA TYR A 18 16.64 -2.44 5.18
C TYR A 18 17.73 -2.79 4.16
N GLN A 19 19.00 -2.68 4.54
CA GLN A 19 20.11 -2.96 3.64
C GLN A 19 20.10 -4.40 3.14
N ALA A 20 19.79 -5.36 4.01
CA ALA A 20 19.69 -6.77 3.65
C ALA A 20 18.62 -7.03 2.57
N TYR A 21 17.48 -6.37 2.68
CA TYR A 21 16.40 -6.47 1.66
C TYR A 21 16.67 -5.63 0.42
N TYR A 22 17.24 -4.44 0.58
CA TYR A 22 17.66 -3.58 -0.53
C TYR A 22 18.63 -4.31 -1.47
N ASP A 23 19.58 -5.05 -0.94
CA ASP A 23 20.54 -5.81 -1.74
C ASP A 23 19.90 -6.91 -2.60
N LYS A 24 18.68 -7.34 -2.25
CA LYS A 24 17.95 -8.39 -2.97
C LYS A 24 17.03 -7.88 -4.08
N VAL A 25 16.72 -6.59 -4.12
CA VAL A 25 15.87 -6.04 -5.17
C VAL A 25 16.68 -5.74 -6.43
N PRO A 26 16.05 -5.71 -7.63
CA PRO A 26 16.75 -5.39 -8.87
C PRO A 26 17.25 -3.94 -8.89
N GLU A 27 18.26 -3.65 -9.71
CA GLU A 27 18.91 -2.33 -9.80
C GLU A 27 17.91 -1.19 -10.04
N TRP A 28 16.94 -1.38 -10.91
CA TRP A 28 15.94 -0.34 -11.19
C TRP A 28 15.07 -0.03 -9.96
N ARG A 29 14.85 -1.01 -9.09
CA ARG A 29 14.11 -0.78 -7.83
C ARG A 29 14.99 -0.09 -6.79
N LYS A 30 16.28 -0.42 -6.75
CA LYS A 30 17.27 0.29 -5.94
C LYS A 30 17.32 1.76 -6.32
N ASP A 31 17.41 2.06 -7.61
CA ASP A 31 17.42 3.43 -8.13
C ASP A 31 16.16 4.20 -7.73
N LYS A 32 15.01 3.54 -7.79
CA LYS A 32 13.73 4.12 -7.37
C LYS A 32 13.72 4.45 -5.87
N ALA A 33 14.18 3.53 -5.03
CA ALA A 33 14.28 3.75 -3.59
C ALA A 33 15.29 4.85 -3.24
N ASP A 34 16.43 4.90 -3.92
CA ASP A 34 17.48 5.88 -3.68
C ASP A 34 17.03 7.34 -3.95
N LYS A 35 16.05 7.53 -4.81
CA LYS A 35 15.44 8.85 -5.09
C LYS A 35 14.52 9.35 -3.99
N LEU A 36 14.08 8.47 -3.10
CA LEU A 36 13.21 8.83 -1.98
C LEU A 36 14.05 9.42 -0.84
N LYS A 37 13.49 10.40 -0.14
CA LYS A 37 14.23 11.12 0.92
C LYS A 37 14.04 10.50 2.29
N ASN A 38 12.85 9.99 2.56
CA ASN A 38 12.47 9.50 3.89
C ASN A 38 12.75 8.02 4.05
N VAL A 39 13.19 7.62 5.24
CA VAL A 39 13.40 6.21 5.59
C VAL A 39 12.14 5.39 5.41
N ASP A 40 10.99 5.92 5.81
CA ASP A 40 9.70 5.24 5.68
C ASP A 40 9.32 4.99 4.22
N ASP A 41 9.55 5.96 3.34
CA ASP A 41 9.27 5.83 1.90
C ASP A 41 10.17 4.79 1.24
N LYS A 42 11.45 4.80 1.61
CA LYS A 42 12.41 3.78 1.14
C LYS A 42 12.00 2.37 1.60
N ALA A 43 11.63 2.23 2.87
CA ALA A 43 11.18 0.96 3.44
C ALA A 43 9.92 0.44 2.74
N ARG A 44 8.95 1.29 2.45
CA ARG A 44 7.75 0.92 1.68
C ARG A 44 8.09 0.48 0.26
N SER A 45 8.96 1.21 -0.41
CA SER A 45 9.36 0.88 -1.79
C SER A 45 10.03 -0.49 -1.88
N VAL A 46 11.02 -0.73 -1.04
CA VAL A 46 11.73 -2.02 -0.98
C VAL A 46 10.80 -3.12 -0.47
N GLY A 47 10.05 -2.86 0.59
CA GLY A 47 9.14 -3.83 1.20
C GLY A 47 8.03 -4.30 0.25
N ALA A 48 7.44 -3.39 -0.53
CA ALA A 48 6.43 -3.74 -1.53
C ALA A 48 6.99 -4.69 -2.59
N TRP A 49 8.19 -4.42 -3.08
CA TRP A 49 8.85 -5.31 -4.06
C TRP A 49 9.17 -6.68 -3.47
N ILE A 50 9.70 -6.73 -2.27
CA ILE A 50 9.99 -8.00 -1.58
C ILE A 50 8.71 -8.81 -1.36
N LEU A 51 7.60 -8.15 -1.03
CA LEU A 51 6.29 -8.83 -0.91
C LEU A 51 5.88 -9.48 -2.23
N TRP A 52 6.03 -8.77 -3.34
CA TRP A 52 5.77 -9.32 -4.68
C TRP A 52 6.67 -10.53 -4.98
N GLU A 53 7.97 -10.41 -4.74
CA GLU A 53 8.90 -11.52 -4.96
C GLU A 53 8.54 -12.77 -4.13
N LYS A 54 8.13 -12.57 -2.88
CA LYS A 54 7.67 -13.67 -2.02
C LYS A 54 6.40 -14.32 -2.56
N MET A 55 5.43 -13.50 -2.98
CA MET A 55 4.18 -13.97 -3.57
C MET A 55 4.44 -14.75 -4.86
N LYS A 56 5.25 -14.19 -5.74
CA LYS A 56 5.64 -14.82 -7.01
C LYS A 56 6.28 -16.18 -6.79
N LYS A 57 7.19 -16.29 -5.84
CA LYS A 57 7.85 -17.54 -5.49
C LYS A 57 6.89 -18.56 -4.87
N ALA A 58 6.07 -18.14 -3.91
CA ALA A 58 5.14 -19.02 -3.22
C ALA A 58 4.06 -19.59 -4.13
N LEU A 59 3.55 -18.78 -5.06
CA LEU A 59 2.54 -19.17 -6.04
C LEU A 59 3.13 -19.72 -7.34
N ARG A 60 4.44 -19.78 -7.46
CA ARG A 60 5.18 -20.26 -8.66
C ARG A 60 4.76 -19.53 -9.94
N LEU A 61 4.68 -18.19 -9.85
CA LEU A 61 4.23 -17.35 -10.95
C LEU A 61 5.36 -17.10 -11.97
N PRO A 62 5.03 -17.00 -13.27
CA PRO A 62 6.00 -16.61 -14.28
C PRO A 62 6.44 -15.15 -14.13
N GLU A 63 7.62 -14.81 -14.65
CA GLU A 63 8.16 -13.44 -14.62
C GLU A 63 7.26 -12.43 -15.36
N SER A 64 6.46 -12.88 -16.32
CA SER A 64 5.52 -12.05 -17.07
C SER A 64 4.23 -11.73 -16.32
N SER A 65 4.04 -12.22 -15.08
CA SER A 65 2.82 -11.99 -14.31
C SER A 65 2.57 -10.52 -14.04
N VAL A 66 1.33 -10.11 -14.22
CA VAL A 66 0.88 -8.74 -13.94
C VAL A 66 0.40 -8.65 -12.49
N PHE A 67 0.88 -7.65 -11.79
CA PHE A 67 0.58 -7.43 -10.38
C PHE A 67 0.35 -5.95 -10.11
N ASN A 68 -0.22 -5.64 -8.95
CA ASN A 68 -0.41 -4.28 -8.48
C ASN A 68 0.11 -4.15 -7.05
N LEU A 69 0.80 -3.04 -6.78
CA LEU A 69 1.34 -2.72 -5.47
C LEU A 69 0.70 -1.46 -4.92
N SER A 70 0.43 -1.44 -3.63
CA SER A 70 -0.04 -0.27 -2.90
C SER A 70 0.62 -0.23 -1.52
N HIS A 71 0.75 0.97 -0.95
CA HIS A 71 1.31 1.13 0.39
C HIS A 71 0.75 2.37 1.08
N SER A 72 0.64 2.31 2.38
CA SER A 72 0.31 3.44 3.25
C SER A 72 0.80 3.17 4.68
N GLY A 73 1.42 4.18 5.28
CA GLY A 73 1.97 4.03 6.63
C GLY A 73 2.98 2.89 6.70
N ARG A 74 2.74 1.93 7.58
CA ARG A 74 3.60 0.74 7.75
C ARG A 74 3.17 -0.47 6.91
N TYR A 75 2.14 -0.33 6.07
CA TYR A 75 1.59 -1.46 5.31
C TYR A 75 1.89 -1.37 3.83
N VAL A 76 2.16 -2.52 3.23
CA VAL A 76 2.24 -2.70 1.79
C VAL A 76 1.31 -3.83 1.37
N LEU A 77 0.69 -3.68 0.21
CA LEU A 77 -0.17 -4.68 -0.41
C LEU A 77 0.36 -5.08 -1.77
N CYS A 78 0.14 -6.34 -2.12
CA CYS A 78 0.36 -6.83 -3.47
C CYS A 78 -0.86 -7.64 -3.91
N ALA A 79 -1.39 -7.35 -5.10
CA ALA A 79 -2.51 -8.07 -5.70
C ALA A 79 -2.09 -8.71 -7.02
N TRP A 80 -2.59 -9.91 -7.27
CA TRP A 80 -2.38 -10.66 -8.49
C TRP A 80 -3.65 -11.46 -8.84
N SER A 81 -3.91 -11.64 -10.13
CA SER A 81 -4.99 -12.48 -10.63
C SER A 81 -4.43 -13.59 -11.54
N ASP A 82 -5.02 -14.77 -11.45
CA ASP A 82 -4.73 -15.90 -12.33
C ASP A 82 -5.37 -15.76 -13.71
N ARG A 83 -6.15 -14.71 -13.94
CA ARG A 83 -6.80 -14.41 -15.20
C ARG A 83 -6.08 -13.28 -15.93
N GLU A 84 -5.57 -13.59 -17.12
CA GLU A 84 -4.86 -12.62 -17.97
C GLU A 84 -5.77 -11.51 -18.53
N ASP A 85 -7.09 -11.79 -18.62
CA ASP A 85 -8.10 -10.87 -19.14
C ASP A 85 -8.64 -9.90 -18.07
N VAL A 86 -8.13 -9.99 -16.82
CA VAL A 86 -8.59 -9.18 -15.68
C VAL A 86 -7.46 -8.29 -15.18
N GLN A 87 -7.73 -7.00 -15.10
CA GLN A 87 -6.87 -6.07 -14.40
C GLN A 87 -7.22 -6.08 -12.90
N THR A 88 -6.20 -6.17 -12.08
CA THR A 88 -6.34 -6.22 -10.63
C THR A 88 -5.67 -5.01 -10.01
N GLY A 89 -6.38 -4.33 -9.14
CA GLY A 89 -5.84 -3.25 -8.32
C GLY A 89 -6.00 -3.55 -6.85
N CYS A 90 -5.18 -2.96 -6.03
CA CYS A 90 -5.33 -2.97 -4.58
C CYS A 90 -4.98 -1.59 -4.03
N ASP A 91 -5.58 -1.25 -2.93
CA ASP A 91 -5.28 -0.01 -2.23
C ASP A 91 -5.31 -0.25 -0.72
N VAL A 92 -4.45 0.48 -0.02
CA VAL A 92 -4.39 0.51 1.43
C VAL A 92 -4.22 1.96 1.89
N GLU A 93 -4.99 2.35 2.88
CA GLU A 93 -4.88 3.65 3.48
C GLU A 93 -4.82 3.53 5.00
N MET A 94 -3.82 4.17 5.60
CA MET A 94 -3.72 4.20 7.05
C MET A 94 -4.72 5.21 7.61
N LYS A 95 -5.57 4.76 8.53
CA LYS A 95 -6.52 5.65 9.18
C LYS A 95 -5.76 6.70 9.99
N GLY A 96 -6.00 7.95 9.68
CA GLY A 96 -5.44 9.11 10.36
C GLY A 96 -6.53 10.03 10.87
N LYS A 97 -6.20 11.32 10.95
CA LYS A 97 -7.17 12.34 11.31
C LYS A 97 -8.13 12.63 10.16
N LEU A 98 -9.36 12.95 10.50
CA LEU A 98 -10.33 13.49 9.56
C LEU A 98 -9.80 14.76 8.89
N ARG A 99 -9.91 14.79 7.57
CA ARG A 99 -9.58 15.97 6.76
C ARG A 99 -10.82 16.43 6.01
N MET A 100 -11.69 17.14 6.71
CA MET A 100 -12.98 17.60 6.15
C MET A 100 -12.85 18.41 4.85
N PRO A 101 -11.84 19.30 4.67
CA PRO A 101 -11.64 19.99 3.39
C PRO A 101 -11.42 19.05 2.20
N VAL A 102 -10.80 17.88 2.43
CA VAL A 102 -10.62 16.84 1.39
C VAL A 102 -11.97 16.22 1.04
N ALA A 103 -12.77 15.87 2.06
CA ALA A 103 -14.11 15.32 1.85
C ALA A 103 -15.01 16.31 1.09
N GLU A 104 -15.02 17.57 1.49
CA GLU A 104 -15.82 18.61 0.83
C GLU A 104 -15.45 18.81 -0.64
N ARG A 105 -14.18 18.57 -0.99
CA ARG A 105 -13.69 18.73 -2.37
C ARG A 105 -13.99 17.53 -3.27
N TYR A 106 -13.90 16.31 -2.73
CA TYR A 106 -13.89 15.08 -3.53
C TYR A 106 -15.06 14.14 -3.29
N PHE A 107 -15.74 14.23 -2.15
CA PHE A 107 -16.85 13.36 -1.78
C PHE A 107 -18.19 13.99 -2.19
N CYS A 108 -19.19 13.16 -2.40
CA CYS A 108 -20.54 13.68 -2.65
C CYS A 108 -21.17 14.27 -1.37
N ARG A 109 -22.25 15.02 -1.55
CA ARG A 109 -22.92 15.71 -0.44
C ARG A 109 -23.38 14.74 0.65
N GLU A 110 -23.98 13.64 0.23
CA GLU A 110 -24.51 12.61 1.12
C GLU A 110 -23.40 11.98 1.99
N GLU A 111 -22.24 11.69 1.39
CA GLU A 111 -21.07 11.16 2.10
C GLU A 111 -20.54 12.17 3.13
N CYS A 112 -20.47 13.44 2.76
CA CYS A 112 -20.08 14.51 3.68
C CYS A 112 -21.06 14.66 4.86
N GLU A 113 -22.35 14.53 4.60
CA GLU A 113 -23.37 14.57 5.66
C GLU A 113 -23.25 13.39 6.62
N ILE A 114 -22.98 12.18 6.11
CA ILE A 114 -22.75 11.00 6.95
C ILE A 114 -21.52 11.22 7.86
N ILE A 115 -20.43 11.77 7.32
CA ILE A 115 -19.24 12.08 8.12
C ILE A 115 -19.58 13.09 9.24
N ARG A 116 -20.25 14.19 8.91
CA ARG A 116 -20.61 15.24 9.88
C ARG A 116 -21.53 14.75 10.98
N ASN A 117 -22.40 13.78 10.68
CA ASN A 117 -23.33 13.19 11.63
C ASN A 117 -22.70 12.11 12.55
N GLY A 118 -21.41 11.80 12.35
CA GLY A 118 -20.66 10.94 13.28
C GLY A 118 -20.70 11.51 14.70
N LYS A 119 -20.92 10.66 15.71
CA LYS A 119 -21.10 11.05 17.12
C LYS A 119 -19.87 11.68 17.77
N ASP A 120 -18.67 11.34 17.27
CA ASP A 120 -17.38 11.84 17.75
C ASP A 120 -16.34 11.87 16.59
N GLU A 121 -15.16 12.42 16.88
CA GLU A 121 -14.08 12.51 15.88
C GLU A 121 -13.62 11.15 15.37
N LYS A 122 -13.66 10.13 16.21
CA LYS A 122 -13.26 8.77 15.83
C LYS A 122 -14.23 8.20 14.79
N GLU A 123 -15.53 8.28 15.05
CA GLU A 123 -16.57 7.79 14.13
C GLU A 123 -16.57 8.60 12.82
N GLN A 124 -16.38 9.92 12.91
CA GLN A 124 -16.26 10.77 11.72
C GLN A 124 -15.05 10.38 10.86
N ALA A 125 -13.89 10.11 11.46
CA ALA A 125 -12.71 9.63 10.76
C ALA A 125 -12.93 8.24 10.14
N GLU A 126 -13.62 7.34 10.83
CA GLU A 126 -13.97 6.03 10.30
C GLU A 126 -14.81 6.13 9.03
N TRP A 127 -15.82 7.00 9.00
CA TRP A 127 -16.63 7.25 7.80
C TRP A 127 -15.81 7.88 6.68
N PHE A 128 -14.96 8.85 7.01
CA PHE A 128 -14.07 9.48 6.03
C PHE A 128 -13.19 8.46 5.30
N TYR A 129 -12.61 7.51 6.02
CA TYR A 129 -11.74 6.48 5.43
C TYR A 129 -12.51 5.30 4.80
N ARG A 130 -13.82 5.25 4.94
CA ARG A 130 -14.66 4.29 4.20
C ARG A 130 -15.02 4.77 2.80
N PHE A 131 -15.09 6.05 2.60
CA PHE A 131 -15.41 6.67 1.31
C PHE A 131 -14.15 6.96 0.50
#